data_2c5a187a49c7712da7825cb170b5bf9c
#
_entry.id   2c5a187a49c7712da7825cb170b5bf9c
#
_cell.length_a   1.000
_cell.length_b   1.000
_cell.length_c   1.000
_cell.angle_alpha   90.00
_cell.angle_beta   90.00
_cell.angle_gamma   90.00
#
_symmetry.space_group_name_H-M   'P 1'
#
loop_
_entity.id
_entity.type
_entity.pdbx_description
1 polymer ?
#
loop_
_entity_poly.entity_id
_entity_poly.type
_entity_poly.pdbx_seq_one_letter_code
_entity_poly.pdbx_strand_id
1 'polypeptide(L)'
;MEQDVSDMLWMLLGTALHVVAERSEVDGHTNEERLSVDINDIVLSGAIDLQKNDADGITITDYKFTSAWALMHDKPEWEQQQNIYKYLVERVKKTPVKALKICAFVRDWSRREAEVKPSYPQSQIQVIDIPMWTFDRTEYYIKERIEMHRDSKVSADWNEELPLCTEEDRWVRETKYALNTEEEAKVMLKELPEKDKAFIEIRKGEAVRCTGNYCGVSQWCSQYQATLKEATNDNE
;
A
#
# COMPACT_ATOMS: atom_id res chain seq x y z
N MET A 1 18.21 -12.56 -7.98
CA MET A 1 17.08 -13.49 -8.18
C MET A 1 16.52 -13.15 -9.54
N GLU A 2 16.48 -14.09 -10.49
CA GLU A 2 15.76 -13.88 -11.75
C GLU A 2 14.26 -13.84 -11.42
N GLN A 3 13.60 -12.76 -11.78
CA GLN A 3 12.18 -12.57 -11.57
C GLN A 3 11.46 -12.99 -12.86
N ASP A 4 10.52 -13.93 -12.77
CA ASP A 4 9.73 -14.37 -13.93
C ASP A 4 8.78 -13.23 -14.36
N VAL A 5 8.65 -13.02 -15.65
CA VAL A 5 7.76 -11.98 -16.22
C VAL A 5 6.30 -12.22 -15.83
N SER A 6 5.90 -13.48 -15.64
CA SER A 6 4.54 -13.84 -15.20
C SER A 6 4.21 -13.28 -13.81
N ASP A 7 5.20 -13.16 -12.91
CA ASP A 7 5.03 -12.56 -11.58
C ASP A 7 4.84 -11.04 -11.65
N MET A 8 5.24 -10.44 -12.78
CA MET A 8 5.17 -8.99 -13.00
C MET A 8 3.95 -8.54 -13.81
N LEU A 9 3.08 -9.45 -14.23
CA LEU A 9 1.97 -9.18 -15.14
C LEU A 9 1.11 -8.00 -14.69
N TRP A 10 0.73 -7.96 -13.42
CA TRP A 10 -0.12 -6.89 -12.89
C TRP A 10 0.58 -5.54 -12.87
N MET A 11 1.88 -5.52 -12.60
CA MET A 11 2.69 -4.29 -12.66
C MET A 11 2.81 -3.80 -14.11
N LEU A 12 3.04 -4.69 -15.06
CA LEU A 12 3.10 -4.35 -16.50
C LEU A 12 1.77 -3.79 -17.01
N LEU A 13 0.64 -4.39 -16.63
CA LEU A 13 -0.69 -3.88 -16.99
C LEU A 13 -0.97 -2.51 -16.35
N GLY A 14 -0.55 -2.29 -15.11
CA GLY A 14 -0.62 -0.98 -14.47
C GLY A 14 0.17 0.08 -15.25
N THR A 15 1.43 -0.23 -15.57
CA THR A 15 2.27 0.66 -16.39
C THR A 15 1.66 0.94 -17.77
N ALA A 16 1.11 -0.07 -18.44
CA ALA A 16 0.44 0.11 -19.73
C ALA A 16 -0.78 1.04 -19.63
N LEU A 17 -1.55 0.96 -18.54
CA LEU A 17 -2.68 1.86 -18.30
C LEU A 17 -2.21 3.32 -18.17
N HIS A 18 -1.15 3.58 -17.40
CA HIS A 18 -0.56 4.93 -17.29
C HIS A 18 -0.14 5.47 -18.66
N VAL A 19 0.59 4.67 -19.46
CA VAL A 19 1.00 5.08 -20.83
C VAL A 19 -0.20 5.40 -21.74
N VAL A 20 -1.30 4.68 -21.60
CA VAL A 20 -2.53 4.96 -22.39
C VAL A 20 -3.19 6.25 -21.90
N ALA A 21 -3.29 6.44 -20.58
CA ALA A 21 -3.90 7.61 -19.97
C ALA A 21 -3.10 8.90 -20.26
N GLU A 22 -1.77 8.83 -20.21
CA GLU A 22 -0.84 9.92 -20.51
C GLU A 22 -1.04 10.49 -21.93
N ARG A 23 -1.40 9.63 -22.89
CA ARG A 23 -1.62 10.03 -24.30
C ARG A 23 -2.94 10.79 -24.54
N SER A 24 -3.80 10.88 -23.55
CA SER A 24 -5.04 11.63 -23.66
C SER A 24 -4.76 13.13 -23.51
N GLU A 25 -4.79 13.87 -24.61
CA GLU A 25 -4.67 15.32 -24.63
C GLU A 25 -6.07 15.93 -24.45
N VAL A 26 -6.29 16.62 -23.35
CA VAL A 26 -7.53 17.35 -23.05
C VAL A 26 -7.16 18.76 -22.55
N ASP A 27 -7.79 19.78 -23.11
CA ASP A 27 -7.56 21.17 -22.71
C ASP A 27 -7.75 21.35 -21.19
N GLY A 28 -6.84 22.09 -20.58
CA GLY A 28 -6.85 22.31 -19.12
C GLY A 28 -6.34 21.14 -18.28
N HIS A 29 -5.85 20.07 -18.93
CA HIS A 29 -5.23 18.94 -18.23
C HIS A 29 -3.71 18.95 -18.38
N THR A 30 -3.01 18.49 -17.36
CA THR A 30 -1.56 18.24 -17.36
C THR A 30 -1.35 16.79 -16.92
N ASN A 31 -0.72 15.99 -17.79
CA ASN A 31 -0.48 14.57 -17.54
C ASN A 31 0.97 14.32 -17.16
N GLU A 32 1.22 13.34 -16.28
CA GLU A 32 2.55 12.80 -15.92
C GLU A 32 3.60 13.87 -15.56
N GLU A 33 3.18 14.90 -14.84
CA GLU A 33 4.10 15.95 -14.45
C GLU A 33 4.88 15.61 -13.20
N ARG A 34 6.21 15.63 -13.30
CA ARG A 34 7.08 15.44 -12.14
C ARG A 34 7.40 16.79 -11.49
N LEU A 35 7.04 16.90 -10.21
CA LEU A 35 7.36 18.04 -9.36
C LEU A 35 8.37 17.63 -8.29
N SER A 36 9.18 18.59 -7.84
CA SER A 36 10.16 18.37 -6.78
C SER A 36 10.33 19.59 -5.89
N VAL A 37 10.63 19.36 -4.61
CA VAL A 37 10.98 20.39 -3.63
C VAL A 37 12.11 19.92 -2.74
N ASP A 38 12.98 20.83 -2.34
CA ASP A 38 14.01 20.54 -1.34
C ASP A 38 13.44 20.75 0.06
N ILE A 39 13.60 19.71 0.91
CA ILE A 39 13.20 19.75 2.32
C ILE A 39 14.37 19.21 3.15
N ASN A 40 14.98 20.10 3.94
CA ASN A 40 16.11 19.71 4.82
C ASN A 40 17.21 18.95 4.06
N ASP A 41 17.66 19.46 2.94
CA ASP A 41 18.70 18.87 2.07
C ASP A 41 18.33 17.52 1.43
N ILE A 42 17.04 17.16 1.44
CA ILE A 42 16.50 15.99 0.73
C ILE A 42 15.53 16.48 -0.34
N VAL A 43 15.69 15.95 -1.55
CA VAL A 43 14.76 16.22 -2.67
C VAL A 43 13.57 15.29 -2.56
N LEU A 44 12.40 15.85 -2.20
CA LEU A 44 11.12 15.17 -2.33
C LEU A 44 10.60 15.36 -3.75
N SER A 45 10.31 14.28 -4.47
CA SER A 45 9.74 14.36 -5.81
C SER A 45 8.58 13.37 -6.00
N GLY A 46 7.66 13.74 -6.89
CA GLY A 46 6.55 12.88 -7.30
C GLY A 46 6.15 13.16 -8.75
N ALA A 47 5.79 12.11 -9.48
CA ALA A 47 5.12 12.21 -10.76
C ALA A 47 3.61 12.13 -10.52
N ILE A 48 2.87 13.12 -11.01
CA ILE A 48 1.43 13.25 -10.81
C ILE A 48 0.74 12.86 -12.12
N ASP A 49 -0.08 11.81 -12.08
CA ASP A 49 -0.66 11.23 -13.28
C ASP A 49 -1.53 12.22 -14.05
N LEU A 50 -2.42 12.92 -13.34
CA LEU A 50 -3.33 13.87 -13.96
C LEU A 50 -3.61 15.06 -13.04
N GLN A 51 -3.47 16.26 -13.59
CA GLN A 51 -3.89 17.51 -12.97
C GLN A 51 -4.91 18.22 -13.88
N LYS A 52 -6.11 18.45 -13.39
CA LYS A 52 -7.10 19.27 -14.07
C LYS A 52 -7.03 20.69 -13.49
N ASN A 53 -6.74 21.67 -14.35
CA ASN A 53 -6.59 23.06 -13.99
C ASN A 53 -7.92 23.79 -14.23
N ASP A 54 -8.56 24.24 -13.17
CA ASP A 54 -9.79 25.04 -13.22
C ASP A 54 -9.51 26.44 -12.65
N ALA A 55 -10.44 27.39 -12.83
CA ALA A 55 -10.27 28.76 -12.36
C ALA A 55 -10.15 28.88 -10.83
N ASP A 56 -10.68 27.93 -10.07
CA ASP A 56 -10.74 27.89 -8.61
C ASP A 56 -9.69 26.95 -7.97
N GLY A 57 -8.84 26.31 -8.79
CA GLY A 57 -7.77 25.45 -8.30
C GLY A 57 -7.57 24.19 -9.11
N ILE A 58 -6.67 23.36 -8.63
CA ILE A 58 -6.25 22.12 -9.30
C ILE A 58 -6.95 20.91 -8.65
N THR A 59 -7.51 20.02 -9.49
CA THR A 59 -7.91 18.67 -9.09
C THR A 59 -6.80 17.71 -9.46
N ILE A 60 -6.28 16.95 -8.50
CA ILE A 60 -5.30 15.90 -8.73
C ILE A 60 -6.03 14.56 -8.83
N THR A 61 -5.72 13.77 -9.85
CA THR A 61 -6.24 12.41 -10.00
C THR A 61 -5.08 11.46 -10.26
N ASP A 62 -5.04 10.35 -9.53
CA ASP A 62 -4.07 9.28 -9.70
C ASP A 62 -4.78 8.02 -10.19
N TYR A 63 -4.18 7.33 -11.14
CA TYR A 63 -4.73 6.12 -11.75
C TYR A 63 -4.27 4.87 -11.00
N LYS A 64 -5.21 4.03 -10.58
CA LYS A 64 -4.89 2.76 -9.92
C LYS A 64 -5.49 1.57 -10.68
N PHE A 65 -4.65 0.64 -11.11
CA PHE A 65 -5.08 -0.65 -11.64
C PHE A 65 -5.10 -1.67 -10.48
N THR A 66 -6.28 -1.94 -9.94
CA THR A 66 -6.39 -2.61 -8.64
C THR A 66 -7.48 -3.69 -8.63
N SER A 67 -7.64 -4.41 -7.52
CA SER A 67 -8.69 -5.40 -7.32
C SER A 67 -9.93 -4.78 -6.66
N ALA A 68 -11.09 -5.43 -6.83
CA ALA A 68 -12.32 -5.06 -6.12
C ALA A 68 -12.12 -5.10 -4.59
N TRP A 69 -11.35 -6.07 -4.09
CA TRP A 69 -11.03 -6.18 -2.68
C TRP A 69 -10.36 -4.91 -2.13
N ALA A 70 -9.43 -4.33 -2.88
CA ALA A 70 -8.72 -3.12 -2.46
C ALA A 70 -9.65 -1.91 -2.28
N LEU A 71 -10.76 -1.84 -3.04
CA LEU A 71 -11.74 -0.76 -2.91
C LEU A 71 -12.71 -0.95 -1.74
N MET A 72 -12.80 -2.14 -1.20
CA MET A 72 -13.65 -2.47 -0.05
C MET A 72 -12.92 -2.34 1.30
N HIS A 73 -11.65 -1.95 1.27
CA HIS A 73 -10.80 -1.82 2.46
C HIS A 73 -10.08 -0.48 2.44
N ASP A 74 -9.81 0.04 3.63
CA ASP A 74 -9.07 1.29 3.79
C ASP A 74 -7.67 1.22 3.14
N LYS A 75 -7.28 2.31 2.49
CA LYS A 75 -6.01 2.47 1.78
C LYS A 75 -5.30 3.74 2.22
N PRO A 76 -4.74 3.76 3.44
CA PRO A 76 -4.06 4.93 3.97
C PRO A 76 -2.90 5.40 3.09
N GLU A 77 -2.24 4.46 2.38
CA GLU A 77 -1.17 4.77 1.44
C GLU A 77 -1.64 5.64 0.25
N TRP A 78 -2.90 5.50 -0.18
CA TRP A 78 -3.46 6.36 -1.24
C TRP A 78 -3.71 7.78 -0.73
N GLU A 79 -4.24 7.89 0.50
CA GLU A 79 -4.44 9.19 1.14
C GLU A 79 -3.11 9.91 1.36
N GLN A 80 -2.10 9.20 1.86
CA GLN A 80 -0.75 9.73 2.06
C GLN A 80 -0.14 10.22 0.74
N GLN A 81 -0.15 9.39 -0.31
CA GLN A 81 0.40 9.73 -1.62
C GLN A 81 -0.26 10.99 -2.20
N GLN A 82 -1.59 11.03 -2.19
CA GLN A 82 -2.35 12.15 -2.75
C GLN A 82 -2.09 13.45 -2.00
N ASN A 83 -1.98 13.41 -0.69
CA ASN A 83 -1.68 14.60 0.10
C ASN A 83 -0.22 15.08 -0.08
N ILE A 84 0.74 14.17 -0.33
CA ILE A 84 2.09 14.54 -0.74
C ILE A 84 2.07 15.22 -2.10
N TYR A 85 1.30 14.72 -3.08
CA TYR A 85 1.14 15.37 -4.38
C TYR A 85 0.51 16.76 -4.26
N LYS A 86 -0.51 16.91 -3.42
CA LYS A 86 -1.08 18.22 -3.08
C LYS A 86 -0.01 19.19 -2.57
N TYR A 87 0.81 18.75 -1.62
CA TYR A 87 1.90 19.54 -1.06
C TYR A 87 2.89 19.99 -2.15
N LEU A 88 3.31 19.10 -3.04
CA LEU A 88 4.21 19.40 -4.15
C LEU A 88 3.60 20.46 -5.09
N VAL A 89 2.34 20.29 -5.49
CA VAL A 89 1.63 21.24 -6.36
C VAL A 89 1.54 22.62 -5.70
N GLU A 90 1.07 22.70 -4.47
CA GLU A 90 0.91 23.96 -3.75
C GLU A 90 2.26 24.66 -3.49
N ARG A 91 3.33 23.90 -3.24
CA ARG A 91 4.68 24.45 -3.05
C ARG A 91 5.31 24.98 -4.33
N VAL A 92 5.18 24.23 -5.43
CA VAL A 92 5.83 24.54 -6.71
C VAL A 92 5.02 25.52 -7.55
N LYS A 93 3.72 25.25 -7.74
CA LYS A 93 2.85 26.05 -8.62
C LYS A 93 2.21 27.25 -7.93
N LYS A 94 2.22 27.28 -6.60
CA LYS A 94 1.55 28.34 -5.79
C LYS A 94 0.04 28.44 -6.09
N THR A 95 -0.57 27.35 -6.53
CA THR A 95 -1.99 27.25 -6.86
C THR A 95 -2.65 26.27 -5.89
N PRO A 96 -3.82 26.61 -5.32
CA PRO A 96 -4.49 25.72 -4.39
C PRO A 96 -4.97 24.45 -5.08
N VAL A 97 -4.88 23.33 -4.38
CA VAL A 97 -5.50 22.08 -4.77
C VAL A 97 -6.89 22.01 -4.13
N LYS A 98 -7.92 21.82 -4.95
CA LYS A 98 -9.33 21.82 -4.50
C LYS A 98 -9.92 20.42 -4.31
N ALA A 99 -9.34 19.40 -4.93
CA ALA A 99 -9.78 18.02 -4.79
C ALA A 99 -8.66 17.03 -5.08
N LEU A 100 -8.69 15.91 -4.36
CA LEU A 100 -7.83 14.75 -4.55
C LEU A 100 -8.71 13.56 -4.93
N LYS A 101 -8.35 12.84 -5.98
CA LYS A 101 -9.14 11.73 -6.52
C LYS A 101 -8.25 10.54 -6.87
N ILE A 102 -8.78 9.35 -6.68
CA ILE A 102 -8.26 8.11 -7.27
C ILE A 102 -9.24 7.66 -8.36
N CYS A 103 -8.72 7.43 -9.55
CA CYS A 103 -9.46 6.77 -10.62
C CYS A 103 -9.02 5.30 -10.67
N ALA A 104 -9.82 4.43 -10.06
CA ALA A 104 -9.51 3.01 -9.92
C ALA A 104 -10.11 2.20 -11.08
N PHE A 105 -9.26 1.44 -11.77
CA PHE A 105 -9.63 0.44 -12.77
C PHE A 105 -9.61 -0.94 -12.10
N VAL A 106 -10.79 -1.51 -11.91
CA VAL A 106 -10.98 -2.76 -11.16
C VAL A 106 -10.78 -3.96 -12.08
N ARG A 107 -9.62 -4.60 -11.99
CA ARG A 107 -9.18 -5.67 -12.90
C ARG A 107 -10.01 -6.97 -12.81
N ASP A 108 -10.55 -7.26 -11.63
CA ASP A 108 -11.32 -8.45 -11.30
C ASP A 108 -12.81 -8.13 -11.04
N TRP A 109 -13.30 -7.01 -11.60
CA TRP A 109 -14.69 -6.60 -11.43
C TRP A 109 -15.66 -7.61 -12.03
N SER A 110 -16.76 -7.88 -11.32
CA SER A 110 -17.80 -8.79 -11.72
C SER A 110 -19.17 -8.09 -11.68
N ARG A 111 -19.89 -8.07 -12.80
CA ARG A 111 -21.23 -7.54 -12.88
C ARG A 111 -22.17 -8.27 -11.91
N ARG A 112 -22.07 -9.60 -11.84
CA ARG A 112 -22.91 -10.42 -10.95
C ARG A 112 -22.70 -10.06 -9.47
N GLU A 113 -21.45 -9.82 -9.06
CA GLU A 113 -21.17 -9.42 -7.67
C GLU A 113 -21.75 -8.02 -7.39
N ALA A 114 -21.64 -7.09 -8.32
CA ALA A 114 -22.20 -5.76 -8.21
C ALA A 114 -23.73 -5.77 -8.07
N GLU A 115 -24.42 -6.64 -8.81
CA GLU A 115 -25.89 -6.79 -8.74
C GLU A 115 -26.36 -7.39 -7.40
N VAL A 116 -25.54 -8.22 -6.76
CA VAL A 116 -25.93 -8.97 -5.54
C VAL A 116 -25.42 -8.30 -4.25
N LYS A 117 -24.27 -7.63 -4.29
CA LYS A 117 -23.58 -7.07 -3.11
C LYS A 117 -23.47 -5.55 -3.18
N PRO A 118 -24.27 -4.79 -2.41
CA PRO A 118 -24.19 -3.32 -2.42
C PRO A 118 -22.83 -2.75 -2.01
N SER A 119 -22.05 -3.47 -1.19
CA SER A 119 -20.70 -3.07 -0.78
C SER A 119 -19.62 -3.35 -1.82
N TYR A 120 -19.93 -4.09 -2.88
CA TYR A 120 -19.01 -4.35 -3.98
C TYR A 120 -18.96 -3.16 -4.94
N PRO A 121 -17.83 -2.87 -5.61
CA PRO A 121 -17.75 -1.78 -6.59
C PRO A 121 -18.83 -1.89 -7.67
N GLN A 122 -19.67 -0.85 -7.80
CA GLN A 122 -20.84 -0.90 -8.69
C GLN A 122 -20.49 -0.72 -10.18
N SER A 123 -19.28 -0.26 -10.49
CA SER A 123 -18.76 -0.19 -11.86
C SER A 123 -17.29 -0.60 -11.92
N GLN A 124 -16.83 -0.98 -13.09
CA GLN A 124 -15.43 -1.38 -13.33
C GLN A 124 -14.43 -0.22 -13.18
N ILE A 125 -14.90 1.01 -13.40
CA ILE A 125 -14.11 2.22 -13.15
C ILE A 125 -14.80 2.99 -12.03
N GLN A 126 -14.05 3.30 -10.98
CA GLN A 126 -14.50 4.05 -9.82
C GLN A 126 -13.66 5.31 -9.65
N VAL A 127 -14.31 6.44 -9.43
CA VAL A 127 -13.65 7.67 -9.02
C VAL A 127 -13.95 7.90 -7.55
N ILE A 128 -12.90 7.94 -6.74
CA ILE A 128 -12.96 8.01 -5.29
C ILE A 128 -12.38 9.35 -4.85
N ASP A 129 -13.13 10.09 -4.05
CA ASP A 129 -12.64 11.32 -3.42
C ASP A 129 -11.75 10.96 -2.23
N ILE A 130 -10.57 11.57 -2.16
CA ILE A 130 -9.59 11.36 -1.10
C ILE A 130 -9.64 12.54 -0.12
N PRO A 131 -9.67 12.30 1.20
CA PRO A 131 -9.64 13.35 2.20
C PRO A 131 -8.38 14.22 2.07
N MET A 132 -8.57 15.54 2.07
CA MET A 132 -7.46 16.49 2.04
C MET A 132 -6.99 16.82 3.45
N TRP A 133 -5.68 16.68 3.67
CA TRP A 133 -5.05 17.16 4.89
C TRP A 133 -4.78 18.67 4.80
N THR A 134 -4.65 19.28 5.97
CA THR A 134 -4.11 20.64 6.03
C THR A 134 -2.67 20.65 5.54
N PHE A 135 -2.21 21.80 5.07
CA PHE A 135 -0.82 21.95 4.63
C PHE A 135 0.17 21.57 5.74
N ASP A 136 -0.05 22.06 6.95
CA ASP A 136 0.81 21.81 8.11
C ASP A 136 0.85 20.32 8.49
N ARG A 137 -0.29 19.61 8.44
CA ARG A 137 -0.34 18.15 8.68
C ARG A 137 0.50 17.40 7.65
N THR A 138 0.39 17.77 6.39
CA THR A 138 1.16 17.12 5.32
C THR A 138 2.66 17.41 5.46
N GLU A 139 3.02 18.66 5.76
CA GLU A 139 4.42 19.03 5.96
C GLU A 139 5.04 18.31 7.16
N TYR A 140 4.29 18.19 8.26
CA TYR A 140 4.72 17.41 9.44
C TYR A 140 4.96 15.96 9.07
N TYR A 141 4.01 15.30 8.41
CA TYR A 141 4.13 13.92 7.96
C TYR A 141 5.36 13.70 7.07
N ILE A 142 5.59 14.59 6.11
CA ILE A 142 6.76 14.51 5.21
C ILE A 142 8.07 14.62 6.01
N LYS A 143 8.17 15.58 6.93
CA LYS A 143 9.36 15.78 7.77
C LYS A 143 9.62 14.56 8.65
N GLU A 144 8.59 14.02 9.29
CA GLU A 144 8.70 12.80 10.10
C GLU A 144 9.23 11.63 9.27
N ARG A 145 8.70 11.41 8.05
CA ARG A 145 9.21 10.35 7.15
C ARG A 145 10.65 10.57 6.72
N ILE A 146 11.05 11.81 6.46
CA ILE A 146 12.43 12.16 6.14
C ILE A 146 13.38 11.83 7.29
N GLU A 147 13.02 12.20 8.52
CA GLU A 147 13.84 11.89 9.71
C GLU A 147 13.97 10.37 9.90
N MET A 148 12.87 9.62 9.79
CA MET A 148 12.93 8.15 9.86
C MET A 148 13.89 7.54 8.84
N HIS A 149 13.92 8.07 7.60
CA HIS A 149 14.87 7.62 6.58
C HIS A 149 16.31 7.99 6.89
N ARG A 150 16.54 9.18 7.47
CA ARG A 150 17.88 9.61 7.91
C ARG A 150 18.41 8.73 9.03
N ASP A 151 17.59 8.51 10.05
CA ASP A 151 17.96 7.66 11.19
C ASP A 151 18.28 6.24 10.73
N SER A 152 17.44 5.66 9.86
CA SER A 152 17.71 4.34 9.29
C SER A 152 19.01 4.28 8.48
N LYS A 153 19.37 5.37 7.75
CA LYS A 153 20.61 5.44 7.01
C LYS A 153 21.82 5.53 7.97
N VAL A 154 21.72 6.34 9.01
CA VAL A 154 22.78 6.46 10.03
C VAL A 154 22.99 5.11 10.71
N SER A 155 21.92 4.43 11.15
CA SER A 155 22.03 3.10 11.76
C SER A 155 22.68 2.08 10.82
N ALA A 156 22.33 2.11 9.53
CA ALA A 156 22.93 1.23 8.52
C ALA A 156 24.44 1.51 8.33
N ASP A 157 24.84 2.79 8.28
CA ASP A 157 26.23 3.21 8.11
C ASP A 157 27.10 2.80 9.33
N TRP A 158 26.51 2.73 10.52
CA TRP A 158 27.17 2.31 11.76
C TRP A 158 27.02 0.81 12.08
N ASN A 159 26.45 -0.01 11.18
CA ASN A 159 26.11 -1.42 11.40
C ASN A 159 25.21 -1.66 12.63
N GLU A 160 24.36 -0.71 12.96
CA GLU A 160 23.34 -0.84 13.98
C GLU A 160 22.11 -1.59 13.46
N GLU A 161 21.28 -2.08 14.36
CA GLU A 161 20.05 -2.73 13.96
C GLU A 161 19.07 -1.72 13.31
N LEU A 162 18.60 -2.05 12.11
CA LEU A 162 17.57 -1.27 11.42
C LEU A 162 16.20 -1.46 12.11
N PRO A 163 15.31 -0.46 12.02
CA PRO A 163 13.94 -0.61 12.51
C PRO A 163 13.26 -1.85 11.93
N LEU A 164 12.63 -2.62 12.80
CA LEU A 164 11.90 -3.81 12.38
C LEU A 164 10.57 -3.43 11.70
N CYS A 165 10.20 -4.16 10.66
CA CYS A 165 8.87 -4.05 10.07
C CYS A 165 7.81 -4.54 11.05
N THR A 166 6.69 -3.83 11.13
CA THR A 166 5.51 -4.25 11.89
C THR A 166 4.83 -5.46 11.23
N GLU A 167 3.87 -6.07 11.89
CA GLU A 167 3.04 -7.13 11.30
C GLU A 167 2.25 -6.63 10.10
N GLU A 168 1.73 -5.40 10.17
CA GLU A 168 1.04 -4.74 9.08
C GLU A 168 1.97 -4.51 7.87
N ASP A 169 3.19 -4.00 8.10
CA ASP A 169 4.19 -3.82 7.04
C ASP A 169 4.55 -5.14 6.33
N ARG A 170 4.54 -6.24 7.06
CA ARG A 170 4.85 -7.58 6.55
C ARG A 170 3.64 -8.31 5.96
N TRP A 171 2.44 -7.72 6.04
CA TRP A 171 1.16 -8.34 5.66
C TRP A 171 0.97 -9.70 6.33
N VAL A 172 1.16 -9.74 7.65
CA VAL A 172 0.99 -10.98 8.41
C VAL A 172 -0.46 -11.44 8.32
N ARG A 173 -0.69 -12.61 7.74
CA ARG A 173 -2.02 -13.22 7.65
C ARG A 173 -2.25 -14.10 8.86
N GLU A 174 -3.31 -13.80 9.59
CA GLU A 174 -3.85 -14.72 10.57
C GLU A 174 -4.50 -15.93 9.88
N THR A 175 -4.40 -17.09 10.52
CA THR A 175 -5.10 -18.28 10.03
C THR A 175 -6.60 -18.13 10.29
N LYS A 176 -7.45 -18.38 9.29
CA LYS A 176 -8.93 -18.18 9.32
C LYS A 176 -9.67 -18.94 10.43
N TYR A 177 -9.03 -19.80 11.20
CA TYR A 177 -9.61 -20.64 12.26
C TYR A 177 -8.86 -20.49 13.57
N ALA A 178 -8.08 -19.44 13.74
CA ALA A 178 -7.34 -19.20 14.97
C ALA A 178 -8.25 -18.60 16.03
N LEU A 179 -8.27 -19.21 17.18
CA LEU A 179 -8.61 -18.53 18.41
C LEU A 179 -7.44 -17.62 18.76
N ASN A 180 -7.74 -16.41 19.26
CA ASN A 180 -6.73 -15.37 19.44
C ASN A 180 -5.70 -15.69 20.53
N THR A 181 -6.04 -16.63 21.41
CA THR A 181 -5.14 -17.04 22.51
C THR A 181 -5.15 -18.56 22.69
N GLU A 182 -4.04 -19.08 23.23
CA GLU A 182 -3.92 -20.48 23.61
C GLU A 182 -4.90 -20.87 24.72
N GLU A 183 -5.23 -19.95 25.61
CA GLU A 183 -6.19 -20.12 26.70
C GLU A 183 -7.60 -20.36 26.15
N GLU A 184 -8.05 -19.55 25.17
CA GLU A 184 -9.34 -19.75 24.48
C GLU A 184 -9.38 -21.11 23.77
N ALA A 185 -8.29 -21.51 23.13
CA ALA A 185 -8.19 -22.81 22.48
C ALA A 185 -8.30 -23.97 23.48
N LYS A 186 -7.67 -23.85 24.66
CA LYS A 186 -7.77 -24.85 25.74
C LYS A 186 -9.19 -24.95 26.32
N VAL A 187 -9.88 -23.82 26.45
CA VAL A 187 -11.28 -23.81 26.90
C VAL A 187 -12.18 -24.49 25.88
N MET A 188 -12.05 -24.13 24.60
CA MET A 188 -12.85 -24.71 23.53
C MET A 188 -12.60 -26.21 23.39
N LEU A 189 -11.34 -26.66 23.50
CA LEU A 189 -10.98 -28.09 23.45
C LEU A 189 -11.69 -28.90 24.54
N LYS A 190 -11.88 -28.33 25.75
CA LYS A 190 -12.58 -29.00 26.84
C LYS A 190 -14.09 -29.12 26.62
N GLU A 191 -14.65 -28.22 25.84
CA GLU A 191 -16.10 -28.20 25.51
C GLU A 191 -16.44 -29.11 24.34
N LEU A 192 -15.44 -29.56 23.55
CA LEU A 192 -15.66 -30.48 22.44
C LEU A 192 -15.94 -31.90 22.92
N PRO A 193 -16.85 -32.62 22.26
CA PRO A 193 -17.10 -34.03 22.58
C PRO A 193 -15.85 -34.89 22.41
N GLU A 194 -15.58 -35.84 23.33
CA GLU A 194 -14.41 -36.74 23.28
C GLU A 194 -14.26 -37.49 21.93
N LYS A 195 -15.35 -37.71 21.20
CA LYS A 195 -15.35 -38.36 19.89
C LYS A 195 -14.66 -37.54 18.80
N ASP A 196 -14.49 -36.23 18.95
CA ASP A 196 -14.03 -35.37 17.90
C ASP A 196 -12.49 -35.22 17.84
N LYS A 197 -11.74 -35.94 18.67
CA LYS A 197 -10.25 -36.05 18.66
C LYS A 197 -9.54 -34.78 18.21
N ALA A 198 -9.98 -33.64 18.72
CA ALA A 198 -9.40 -32.32 18.37
C ALA A 198 -8.08 -32.11 19.14
N PHE A 199 -7.16 -31.38 18.55
CA PHE A 199 -5.92 -30.96 19.18
C PHE A 199 -5.64 -29.48 18.89
N ILE A 200 -4.86 -28.85 19.74
CA ILE A 200 -4.43 -27.46 19.55
C ILE A 200 -3.19 -27.47 18.66
N GLU A 201 -3.24 -26.75 17.56
CA GLU A 201 -2.10 -26.47 16.70
C GLU A 201 -1.81 -24.98 16.74
N ILE A 202 -0.60 -24.60 17.16
CA ILE A 202 -0.15 -23.21 17.16
C ILE A 202 0.48 -22.94 15.80
N ARG A 203 -0.17 -22.08 15.00
CA ARG A 203 0.36 -21.62 13.71
C ARG A 203 0.75 -20.16 13.81
N LYS A 204 2.04 -19.88 13.61
CA LYS A 204 2.50 -18.49 13.46
C LYS A 204 1.90 -17.91 12.16
N GLY A 205 1.49 -16.65 12.21
CA GLY A 205 1.02 -15.93 11.02
C GLY A 205 2.12 -15.85 9.94
N GLU A 206 1.74 -15.96 8.68
CA GLU A 206 2.67 -15.88 7.55
C GLU A 206 2.90 -14.42 7.14
N ALA A 207 4.16 -13.97 7.10
CA ALA A 207 4.57 -12.66 6.59
C ALA A 207 4.55 -12.64 5.05
N VAL A 208 3.36 -12.57 4.45
CA VAL A 208 3.11 -12.75 3.02
C VAL A 208 3.91 -11.79 2.15
N ARG A 209 4.14 -10.55 2.60
CA ARG A 209 4.97 -9.59 1.85
C ARG A 209 6.41 -10.06 1.69
N CYS A 210 6.94 -10.76 2.70
CA CYS A 210 8.30 -11.29 2.69
C CYS A 210 8.39 -12.59 1.90
N THR A 211 7.51 -13.57 2.19
CA THR A 211 7.51 -14.90 1.57
C THR A 211 7.08 -14.87 0.12
N GLY A 212 6.16 -13.97 -0.26
CA GLY A 212 5.63 -13.82 -1.61
C GLY A 212 6.47 -12.95 -2.54
N ASN A 213 7.70 -12.58 -2.18
CA ASN A 213 8.58 -11.69 -2.96
C ASN A 213 8.03 -10.28 -3.26
N TYR A 214 7.07 -9.79 -2.47
CA TYR A 214 6.56 -8.43 -2.62
C TYR A 214 7.46 -7.36 -1.98
N CYS A 215 8.50 -7.78 -1.25
CA CYS A 215 9.50 -6.90 -0.66
C CYS A 215 10.81 -7.01 -1.44
N GLY A 216 11.21 -5.93 -2.13
CA GLY A 216 12.43 -5.91 -2.96
C GLY A 216 13.74 -6.10 -2.19
N VAL A 217 13.71 -6.04 -0.85
CA VAL A 217 14.90 -6.19 0.01
C VAL A 217 14.85 -7.43 0.91
N SER A 218 13.85 -8.30 0.74
CA SER A 218 13.63 -9.47 1.62
C SER A 218 14.86 -10.37 1.74
N GLN A 219 15.61 -10.58 0.65
CA GLN A 219 16.80 -11.43 0.64
C GLN A 219 17.95 -10.94 1.54
N TRP A 220 18.01 -9.64 1.86
CA TRP A 220 19.03 -9.03 2.74
C TRP A 220 18.47 -8.65 4.11
N CYS A 221 17.16 -8.83 4.33
CA CYS A 221 16.49 -8.44 5.55
C CYS A 221 16.83 -9.38 6.71
N SER A 222 17.47 -8.89 7.77
CA SER A 222 17.83 -9.68 8.96
C SER A 222 16.59 -10.25 9.65
N GLN A 223 15.50 -9.48 9.74
CA GLN A 223 14.24 -9.92 10.33
C GLN A 223 13.64 -11.12 9.57
N TYR A 224 13.65 -11.08 8.23
CA TYR A 224 13.14 -12.18 7.41
C TYR A 224 14.06 -13.42 7.48
N GLN A 225 15.39 -13.22 7.46
CA GLN A 225 16.35 -14.30 7.59
C GLN A 225 16.25 -15.01 8.96
N ALA A 226 15.95 -14.28 10.03
CA ALA A 226 15.68 -14.86 11.34
C ALA A 226 14.44 -15.78 11.30
N THR A 227 13.34 -15.33 10.67
CA THR A 227 12.12 -16.12 10.50
C THR A 227 12.36 -17.42 9.70
N LEU A 228 13.19 -17.37 8.65
CA LEU A 228 13.54 -18.57 7.86
C LEU A 228 14.35 -19.60 8.68
N LYS A 229 15.27 -19.14 9.53
CA LYS A 229 16.06 -20.01 10.42
C LYS A 229 15.18 -20.68 11.48
N GLU A 230 14.22 -19.96 12.05
CA GLU A 230 13.26 -20.56 12.99
C GLU A 230 12.44 -21.66 12.34
N ALA A 231 11.91 -21.42 11.12
CA ALA A 231 11.11 -22.38 10.38
C ALA A 231 11.87 -23.67 10.01
N THR A 232 13.19 -23.60 9.84
CA THR A 232 14.02 -24.80 9.59
C THR A 232 14.28 -25.61 10.86
N ASN A 233 14.40 -24.95 12.01
CA ASN A 233 14.63 -25.63 13.29
C ASN A 233 13.35 -26.31 13.85
N ASP A 234 12.17 -25.81 13.50
CA ASP A 234 10.88 -26.40 13.91
C ASP A 234 10.54 -27.70 13.12
N ASN A 235 11.32 -28.04 12.08
CA ASN A 235 11.15 -29.24 11.25
C ASN A 235 12.19 -30.34 11.51
N GLU A 236 13.12 -30.16 12.44
CA GLU A 236 14.06 -31.19 12.93
C GLU A 236 13.60 -31.76 14.30
#